data_0b46a795cc904455ab6a79407dc9ff64
#
_entry.id   0b46a795cc904455ab6a79407dc9ff64
#
_cell.length_a   1.000
_cell.length_b   1.000
_cell.length_c   1.000
_cell.angle_alpha   90.00
_cell.angle_beta   90.00
_cell.angle_gamma   90.00
#
_symmetry.space_group_name_H-M   'P 1'
#
loop_
_entity.id
_entity.type
_entity.pdbx_description
1 polymer ?
#
loop_
_entity_poly.entity_id
_entity_poly.type
_entity_poly.pdbx_seq_one_letter_code
_entity_poly.pdbx_strand_id
1 'polypeptide(L)'
;MCIRDRSIVDFACLINDDLLFDKRDGQNMERIVEAQLKKGHTKQELYDFIYGMDYMIPFFQLKMNSKPLSSLSPDERGALLLLLYLFIDMDDKPLIIDQPEENLDNESVFKYLVHFIKTAKKKRQIIMVTHNPNLAVVCDADQIIQMKIDKLKGNEVTYVSGAIENPKMNKIIVDILEGTYPAFHNRDCKYFDKTV
;
A
#
# COMPACT_ATOMS: atom_id res chain seq x y z
N MET A 1 -11.62 -17.17 -20.66
CA MET A 1 -10.22 -17.07 -21.09
C MET A 1 -9.60 -15.85 -20.39
N CYS A 2 -8.55 -16.00 -19.63
CA CYS A 2 -7.96 -14.90 -18.86
C CYS A 2 -6.74 -14.36 -19.67
N ILE A 3 -6.79 -13.10 -20.07
CA ILE A 3 -5.69 -12.42 -20.78
C ILE A 3 -4.66 -11.97 -19.73
N ARG A 4 -3.98 -12.91 -19.10
CA ARG A 4 -3.12 -12.58 -17.96
C ARG A 4 -1.74 -12.07 -18.39
N ASP A 5 -1.26 -12.45 -19.56
CA ASP A 5 0.12 -12.20 -19.99
C ASP A 5 0.24 -11.92 -21.50
N ARG A 6 -0.87 -11.55 -22.17
CA ARG A 6 -0.88 -11.25 -23.60
C ARG A 6 -1.36 -9.83 -23.86
N SER A 7 -0.83 -9.23 -24.90
CA SER A 7 -1.30 -7.90 -25.32
C SER A 7 -2.73 -7.98 -25.90
N ILE A 8 -3.44 -6.85 -25.91
CA ILE A 8 -4.75 -6.73 -26.58
C ILE A 8 -4.63 -7.12 -28.06
N VAL A 9 -3.50 -6.81 -28.68
CA VAL A 9 -3.22 -7.15 -30.08
C VAL A 9 -3.14 -8.67 -30.26
N ASP A 10 -2.43 -9.38 -29.38
CA ASP A 10 -2.33 -10.85 -29.43
C ASP A 10 -3.70 -11.52 -29.28
N PHE A 11 -4.55 -10.95 -28.41
CA PHE A 11 -5.91 -11.42 -28.22
C PHE A 11 -6.77 -11.21 -29.47
N ALA A 12 -6.70 -10.03 -30.09
CA ALA A 12 -7.41 -9.73 -31.33
C ALA A 12 -6.96 -10.64 -32.48
N CYS A 13 -5.65 -10.89 -32.60
CA CYS A 13 -5.10 -11.82 -33.59
C CYS A 13 -5.63 -13.24 -33.38
N LEU A 14 -5.66 -13.73 -32.12
CA LEU A 14 -6.18 -15.08 -31.83
C LEU A 14 -7.66 -15.22 -32.19
N ILE A 15 -8.49 -14.23 -31.86
CA ILE A 15 -9.92 -14.25 -32.23
C ILE A 15 -10.07 -14.25 -33.75
N ASN A 16 -9.31 -13.40 -34.45
CA ASN A 16 -9.36 -13.35 -35.89
C ASN A 16 -8.96 -14.69 -36.54
N ASP A 17 -7.89 -15.31 -36.04
CA ASP A 17 -7.46 -16.63 -36.48
C ASP A 17 -8.54 -17.68 -36.24
N ASP A 18 -9.20 -17.69 -35.09
CA ASP A 18 -10.26 -18.66 -34.80
C ASP A 18 -11.55 -18.41 -35.63
N LEU A 19 -11.77 -17.19 -36.09
CA LEU A 19 -12.88 -16.86 -37.01
C LEU A 19 -12.59 -17.32 -38.46
N LEU A 20 -11.32 -17.20 -38.87
CA LEU A 20 -10.92 -17.50 -40.26
C LEU A 20 -10.57 -18.97 -40.45
N PHE A 21 -10.15 -19.68 -39.43
CA PHE A 21 -9.65 -21.07 -39.56
C PHE A 21 -10.29 -22.01 -38.54
N ASP A 22 -10.76 -23.17 -39.01
CA ASP A 22 -11.14 -24.30 -38.13
C ASP A 22 -9.93 -25.16 -37.80
N LYS A 23 -9.58 -25.26 -36.54
CA LYS A 23 -8.42 -26.03 -36.07
C LYS A 23 -8.83 -27.30 -35.29
N ARG A 24 -10.14 -27.61 -35.20
CA ARG A 24 -10.65 -28.68 -34.33
C ARG A 24 -10.19 -30.09 -34.71
N ASP A 25 -10.04 -30.35 -36.00
CA ASP A 25 -9.67 -31.68 -36.53
C ASP A 25 -8.19 -31.77 -36.89
N GLY A 26 -7.35 -30.85 -36.38
CA GLY A 26 -5.93 -30.82 -36.69
C GLY A 26 -5.59 -30.34 -38.12
N GLN A 27 -6.60 -29.99 -38.90
CA GLN A 27 -6.47 -29.39 -40.22
C GLN A 27 -6.87 -27.91 -40.14
N ASN A 28 -6.05 -27.05 -40.71
CA ASN A 28 -6.32 -25.61 -40.78
C ASN A 28 -7.27 -25.37 -41.97
N MET A 29 -8.59 -25.54 -41.76
CA MET A 29 -9.59 -25.32 -42.81
C MET A 29 -10.09 -23.87 -42.75
N GLU A 30 -10.01 -23.18 -43.89
CA GLU A 30 -10.51 -21.81 -44.02
C GLU A 30 -12.03 -21.76 -43.85
N ARG A 31 -12.52 -20.77 -43.09
CA ARG A 31 -13.93 -20.55 -42.79
C ARG A 31 -14.43 -19.26 -43.41
N ILE A 32 -15.65 -19.31 -43.93
CA ILE A 32 -16.38 -18.11 -44.35
C ILE A 32 -17.06 -17.53 -43.10
N VAL A 33 -16.68 -16.34 -42.72
CA VAL A 33 -17.18 -15.66 -41.50
C VAL A 33 -18.70 -15.49 -41.54
N GLU A 34 -19.24 -15.12 -42.67
CA GLU A 34 -20.68 -14.94 -42.91
C GLU A 34 -21.49 -16.23 -42.67
N ALA A 35 -20.92 -17.38 -43.00
CA ALA A 35 -21.57 -18.67 -42.77
C ALA A 35 -21.67 -19.07 -41.27
N GLN A 36 -20.90 -18.45 -40.42
CA GLN A 36 -20.90 -18.67 -38.98
C GLN A 36 -21.91 -17.75 -38.24
N LEU A 37 -22.45 -16.75 -38.91
CA LEU A 37 -23.36 -15.79 -38.31
C LEU A 37 -24.77 -16.36 -38.18
N LYS A 38 -25.47 -15.96 -37.08
CA LYS A 38 -26.91 -16.21 -36.97
C LYS A 38 -27.69 -15.34 -37.99
N LYS A 39 -28.83 -15.87 -38.41
CA LYS A 39 -29.71 -15.10 -39.31
C LYS A 39 -30.04 -13.71 -38.75
N GLY A 40 -29.87 -12.68 -39.57
CA GLY A 40 -30.16 -11.29 -39.20
C GLY A 40 -28.98 -10.50 -38.70
N HIS A 41 -27.80 -11.12 -38.57
CA HIS A 41 -26.57 -10.41 -38.20
C HIS A 41 -25.63 -10.26 -39.37
N THR A 42 -24.90 -9.14 -39.38
CA THR A 42 -23.93 -8.81 -40.41
C THR A 42 -22.49 -9.04 -39.94
N LYS A 43 -21.58 -9.22 -40.89
CA LYS A 43 -20.13 -9.28 -40.60
C LYS A 43 -19.65 -8.01 -39.90
N GLN A 44 -20.19 -6.85 -40.27
CA GLN A 44 -19.85 -5.58 -39.65
C GLN A 44 -20.19 -5.59 -38.16
N GLU A 45 -21.41 -5.99 -37.79
CA GLU A 45 -21.83 -6.08 -36.39
C GLU A 45 -20.94 -7.01 -35.57
N LEU A 46 -20.51 -8.14 -36.17
CA LEU A 46 -19.58 -9.06 -35.50
C LEU A 46 -18.24 -8.39 -35.19
N TYR A 47 -17.66 -7.72 -36.17
CA TYR A 47 -16.37 -7.04 -35.99
C TYR A 47 -16.50 -5.82 -35.08
N ASP A 48 -17.57 -5.05 -35.16
CA ASP A 48 -17.84 -3.95 -34.25
C ASP A 48 -17.94 -4.45 -32.79
N PHE A 49 -18.61 -5.58 -32.55
CA PHE A 49 -18.65 -6.22 -31.24
C PHE A 49 -17.28 -6.70 -30.76
N ILE A 50 -16.53 -7.41 -31.62
CA ILE A 50 -15.22 -7.98 -31.25
C ILE A 50 -14.20 -6.90 -30.98
N TYR A 51 -14.09 -5.92 -31.85
CA TYR A 51 -13.07 -4.88 -31.79
C TYR A 51 -13.51 -3.66 -30.99
N GLY A 52 -14.81 -3.46 -30.76
CA GLY A 52 -15.34 -2.49 -29.80
C GLY A 52 -14.95 -2.79 -28.35
N MET A 53 -14.67 -4.08 -28.07
CA MET A 53 -14.18 -4.54 -26.77
C MET A 53 -15.11 -4.21 -25.58
N ASP A 54 -16.37 -3.86 -25.82
CA ASP A 54 -17.35 -3.52 -24.77
C ASP A 54 -17.65 -4.68 -23.81
N TYR A 55 -17.32 -5.91 -24.21
CA TYR A 55 -17.42 -7.10 -23.37
C TYR A 55 -16.21 -7.31 -22.44
N MET A 56 -15.16 -6.50 -22.58
CA MET A 56 -13.98 -6.56 -21.71
C MET A 56 -14.14 -5.60 -20.53
N ILE A 57 -14.25 -6.17 -19.35
CA ILE A 57 -14.31 -5.38 -18.12
C ILE A 57 -12.91 -5.40 -17.50
N PRO A 58 -12.26 -4.22 -17.29
CA PRO A 58 -10.98 -4.19 -16.60
C PRO A 58 -11.15 -4.66 -15.16
N PHE A 59 -10.34 -5.62 -14.76
CA PHE A 59 -10.30 -6.13 -13.40
C PHE A 59 -9.03 -5.63 -12.71
N PHE A 60 -9.20 -4.71 -11.75
CA PHE A 60 -8.11 -4.20 -10.94
C PHE A 60 -7.97 -5.02 -9.68
N GLN A 61 -6.76 -5.39 -9.33
CA GLN A 61 -6.45 -6.14 -8.13
C GLN A 61 -5.29 -5.49 -7.37
N LEU A 62 -5.56 -5.13 -6.11
CA LEU A 62 -4.51 -4.66 -5.21
C LEU A 62 -3.73 -5.86 -4.68
N LYS A 63 -2.40 -5.79 -4.78
CA LYS A 63 -1.47 -6.84 -4.33
C LYS A 63 -0.35 -6.26 -3.50
N MET A 64 0.11 -7.01 -2.51
CA MET A 64 1.34 -6.77 -1.77
C MET A 64 2.26 -7.99 -1.93
N ASN A 65 3.50 -7.77 -2.37
CA ASN A 65 4.47 -8.85 -2.62
C ASN A 65 3.88 -10.00 -3.47
N SER A 66 3.15 -9.67 -4.55
CA SER A 66 2.43 -10.60 -5.44
C SER A 66 1.22 -11.33 -4.84
N LYS A 67 0.95 -11.20 -3.55
CA LYS A 67 -0.24 -11.76 -2.91
C LYS A 67 -1.45 -10.83 -3.11
N PRO A 68 -2.61 -11.36 -3.54
CA PRO A 68 -3.84 -10.57 -3.65
C PRO A 68 -4.37 -10.19 -2.26
N LEU A 69 -5.12 -9.09 -2.17
CA LEU A 69 -5.71 -8.59 -0.92
C LEU A 69 -6.48 -9.66 -0.15
N SER A 70 -7.16 -10.57 -0.84
CA SER A 70 -7.95 -11.66 -0.23
C SER A 70 -7.10 -12.69 0.52
N SER A 71 -5.83 -12.84 0.20
CA SER A 71 -4.90 -13.79 0.82
C SER A 71 -3.98 -13.18 1.87
N LEU A 72 -4.12 -11.88 2.12
CA LEU A 72 -3.37 -11.18 3.18
C LEU A 72 -4.05 -11.37 4.54
N SER A 73 -3.26 -11.35 5.61
CA SER A 73 -3.78 -11.26 6.98
C SER A 73 -4.58 -9.96 7.18
N PRO A 74 -5.44 -9.87 8.22
CA PRO A 74 -6.13 -8.63 8.54
C PRO A 74 -5.16 -7.44 8.69
N ASP A 75 -4.02 -7.66 9.33
CA ASP A 75 -3.00 -6.66 9.61
C ASP A 75 -2.30 -6.21 8.32
N GLU A 76 -1.87 -7.16 7.49
CA GLU A 76 -1.30 -6.85 6.16
C GLU A 76 -2.28 -6.09 5.26
N ARG A 77 -3.60 -6.38 5.37
CA ARG A 77 -4.64 -5.64 4.63
C ARG A 77 -4.76 -4.21 5.11
N GLY A 78 -4.81 -4.00 6.43
CA GLY A 78 -4.87 -2.67 7.04
C GLY A 78 -3.69 -1.81 6.61
N ALA A 79 -2.48 -2.37 6.68
CA ALA A 79 -1.26 -1.73 6.24
C ALA A 79 -1.28 -1.35 4.75
N LEU A 80 -1.66 -2.30 3.89
CA LEU A 80 -1.74 -2.05 2.46
C LEU A 80 -2.77 -0.98 2.10
N LEU A 81 -3.92 -0.97 2.78
CA LEU A 81 -4.96 0.04 2.58
C LEU A 81 -4.51 1.43 3.08
N LEU A 82 -3.81 1.50 4.21
CA LEU A 82 -3.23 2.75 4.71
C LEU A 82 -2.20 3.32 3.71
N LEU A 83 -1.30 2.48 3.21
CA LEU A 83 -0.31 2.89 2.22
C LEU A 83 -0.97 3.35 0.92
N LEU A 84 -1.99 2.62 0.45
CA LEU A 84 -2.76 3.00 -0.73
C LEU A 84 -3.47 4.34 -0.52
N TYR A 85 -4.09 4.55 0.65
CA TYR A 85 -4.72 5.82 1.01
C TYR A 85 -3.71 6.96 0.98
N LEU A 86 -2.57 6.82 1.65
CA LEU A 86 -1.51 7.83 1.69
C LEU A 86 -0.93 8.13 0.29
N PHE A 87 -0.96 7.15 -0.60
CA PHE A 87 -0.47 7.30 -1.98
C PHE A 87 -1.47 8.01 -2.89
N ILE A 88 -2.76 7.71 -2.77
CA ILE A 88 -3.81 8.24 -3.66
C ILE A 88 -4.33 9.58 -3.19
N ASP A 89 -4.42 9.77 -1.86
CA ASP A 89 -5.00 10.97 -1.28
C ASP A 89 -4.12 12.20 -1.54
N MET A 90 -4.63 13.11 -2.36
CA MET A 90 -3.99 14.36 -2.75
C MET A 90 -4.52 15.58 -1.98
N ASP A 91 -5.44 15.39 -1.04
CA ASP A 91 -6.00 16.46 -0.22
C ASP A 91 -4.91 17.10 0.66
N ASP A 92 -5.10 18.39 0.96
CA ASP A 92 -4.27 19.18 1.87
C ASP A 92 -4.80 19.19 3.32
N LYS A 93 -5.94 18.53 3.56
CA LYS A 93 -6.57 18.44 4.88
C LYS A 93 -5.66 17.74 5.89
N PRO A 94 -5.70 18.17 7.17
CA PRO A 94 -4.97 17.47 8.23
C PRO A 94 -5.34 15.98 8.29
N LEU A 95 -4.34 15.14 8.44
CA LEU A 95 -4.49 13.69 8.55
C LEU A 95 -4.18 13.26 9.99
N ILE A 96 -5.12 12.56 10.60
CA ILE A 96 -4.95 11.97 11.94
C ILE A 96 -4.78 10.47 11.77
N ILE A 97 -3.69 9.92 12.30
CA ILE A 97 -3.34 8.49 12.21
C ILE A 97 -3.13 7.96 13.62
N ASP A 98 -3.86 6.92 13.99
CA ASP A 98 -3.72 6.27 15.28
C ASP A 98 -2.99 4.92 15.12
N GLN A 99 -1.85 4.78 15.77
CA GLN A 99 -1.02 3.58 15.87
C GLN A 99 -0.84 2.81 14.54
N PRO A 100 -0.33 3.45 13.48
CA PRO A 100 -0.22 2.81 12.16
C PRO A 100 0.76 1.63 12.13
N GLU A 101 1.61 1.51 13.14
CA GLU A 101 2.61 0.46 13.28
C GLU A 101 2.06 -0.87 13.81
N GLU A 102 0.89 -0.91 14.44
CA GLU A 102 0.37 -2.13 15.10
C GLU A 102 0.27 -3.32 14.16
N ASN A 103 0.04 -3.07 12.89
CA ASN A 103 -0.19 -4.07 11.87
C ASN A 103 0.99 -4.27 10.90
N LEU A 104 2.18 -3.76 11.27
CA LEU A 104 3.36 -3.78 10.42
C LEU A 104 4.59 -4.29 11.20
N ASP A 105 5.39 -5.13 10.54
CA ASP A 105 6.73 -5.43 11.05
C ASP A 105 7.65 -4.20 10.92
N ASN A 106 8.71 -4.16 11.72
CA ASN A 106 9.62 -3.01 11.78
C ASN A 106 10.27 -2.68 10.41
N GLU A 107 10.55 -3.67 9.57
CA GLU A 107 11.11 -3.46 8.24
C GLU A 107 10.11 -2.78 7.32
N SER A 108 8.86 -3.24 7.34
CA SER A 108 7.77 -2.64 6.55
C SER A 108 7.44 -1.23 7.02
N VAL A 109 7.44 -0.98 8.35
CA VAL A 109 7.28 0.38 8.91
C VAL A 109 8.36 1.30 8.37
N PHE A 110 9.62 0.92 8.46
CA PHE A 110 10.72 1.75 8.01
C PHE A 110 10.70 1.98 6.49
N LYS A 111 10.54 0.91 5.72
CA LYS A 111 10.64 0.95 4.26
C LYS A 111 9.48 1.68 3.56
N TYR A 112 8.28 1.47 4.05
CA TYR A 112 7.08 2.00 3.39
C TYR A 112 6.46 3.17 4.14
N LEU A 113 6.06 2.96 5.40
CA LEU A 113 5.27 3.94 6.14
C LEU A 113 6.04 5.24 6.38
N VAL A 114 7.30 5.17 6.80
CA VAL A 114 8.15 6.34 6.99
C VAL A 114 8.29 7.15 5.71
N HIS A 115 8.52 6.49 4.59
CA HIS A 115 8.65 7.16 3.30
C HIS A 115 7.36 7.92 2.91
N PHE A 116 6.21 7.27 3.06
CA PHE A 116 4.92 7.89 2.72
C PHE A 116 4.57 9.03 3.67
N ILE A 117 4.80 8.89 4.98
CA ILE A 117 4.58 9.97 5.96
C ILE A 117 5.46 11.16 5.64
N LYS A 118 6.76 10.98 5.37
CA LYS A 118 7.68 12.05 4.98
C LYS A 118 7.26 12.77 3.70
N THR A 119 6.65 12.06 2.78
CA THR A 119 6.13 12.65 1.55
C THR A 119 4.85 13.43 1.78
N ALA A 120 3.92 12.86 2.56
CA ALA A 120 2.64 13.48 2.85
C ALA A 120 2.77 14.74 3.74
N LYS A 121 3.70 14.74 4.72
CA LYS A 121 3.91 15.92 5.59
C LYS A 121 4.38 17.17 4.85
N LYS A 122 4.92 17.03 3.63
CA LYS A 122 5.29 18.18 2.78
C LYS A 122 4.08 18.91 2.20
N LYS A 123 2.92 18.26 2.18
CA LYS A 123 1.69 18.78 1.56
C LYS A 123 0.63 19.13 2.59
N ARG A 124 0.60 18.43 3.73
CA ARG A 124 -0.43 18.59 4.76
C ARG A 124 0.09 18.31 6.16
N GLN A 125 -0.64 18.79 7.16
CA GLN A 125 -0.37 18.46 8.56
C GLN A 125 -0.69 16.98 8.83
N ILE A 126 0.23 16.29 9.53
CA ILE A 126 0.00 14.93 10.02
C ILE A 126 0.05 14.96 11.54
N ILE A 127 -0.98 14.42 12.17
CA ILE A 127 -1.06 14.21 13.61
C ILE A 127 -1.09 12.69 13.81
N MET A 128 -0.09 12.17 14.50
CA MET A 128 0.07 10.71 14.64
C MET A 128 0.21 10.34 16.12
N VAL A 129 -0.54 9.33 16.54
CA VAL A 129 -0.34 8.65 17.83
C VAL A 129 0.51 7.42 17.56
N THR A 130 1.60 7.23 18.29
CA THR A 130 2.49 6.10 18.11
C THR A 130 3.28 5.78 19.37
N HIS A 131 3.63 4.53 19.55
CA HIS A 131 4.59 4.08 20.55
C HIS A 131 5.90 3.54 19.89
N ASN A 132 6.01 3.66 18.56
CA ASN A 132 7.18 3.19 17.82
C ASN A 132 8.20 4.33 17.64
N PRO A 133 9.44 4.16 18.14
CA PRO A 133 10.49 5.17 18.01
C PRO A 133 10.85 5.49 16.56
N ASN A 134 10.75 4.51 15.66
CA ASN A 134 11.01 4.74 14.24
C ASN A 134 10.03 5.73 13.61
N LEU A 135 8.78 5.73 14.02
CA LEU A 135 7.82 6.71 13.53
C LEU A 135 8.01 8.08 14.16
N ALA A 136 8.20 8.13 15.49
CA ALA A 136 8.37 9.40 16.19
C ALA A 136 9.64 10.14 15.77
N VAL A 137 10.77 9.43 15.65
CA VAL A 137 12.08 10.02 15.38
C VAL A 137 12.40 10.05 13.89
N VAL A 138 12.24 8.92 13.19
CA VAL A 138 12.68 8.80 11.79
C VAL A 138 11.78 9.55 10.83
N CYS A 139 10.51 9.80 11.18
CA CYS A 139 9.63 10.65 10.37
C CYS A 139 9.93 12.16 10.51
N ASP A 140 10.93 12.55 11.29
CA ASP A 140 11.32 13.95 11.52
C ASP A 140 10.13 14.77 12.02
N ALA A 141 9.54 14.38 13.15
CA ALA A 141 8.40 15.08 13.72
C ALA A 141 8.77 16.50 14.14
N ASP A 142 8.04 17.51 13.65
CA ASP A 142 8.27 18.92 13.97
C ASP A 142 7.90 19.23 15.43
N GLN A 143 6.92 18.50 15.96
CA GLN A 143 6.48 18.62 17.35
C GLN A 143 6.12 17.25 17.92
N ILE A 144 6.54 17.00 19.15
CA ILE A 144 6.17 15.81 19.93
C ILE A 144 5.37 16.26 21.13
N ILE A 145 4.28 15.56 21.41
CA ILE A 145 3.40 15.81 22.54
C ILE A 145 3.37 14.53 23.38
N GLN A 146 3.99 14.57 24.55
CA GLN A 146 3.87 13.51 25.54
C GLN A 146 2.59 13.69 26.33
N MET A 147 1.78 12.64 26.44
CA MET A 147 0.65 12.56 27.34
C MET A 147 0.99 11.65 28.52
N LYS A 148 0.69 12.11 29.75
CA LYS A 148 0.89 11.32 30.97
C LYS A 148 -0.39 11.36 31.79
N ILE A 149 -0.82 10.19 32.28
CA ILE A 149 -1.98 10.03 33.16
C ILE A 149 -1.49 9.73 34.56
N ASP A 150 -1.88 10.56 35.54
CA ASP A 150 -1.65 10.30 36.95
C ASP A 150 -2.88 9.62 37.58
N LYS A 151 -2.78 8.31 37.74
CA LYS A 151 -3.87 7.49 38.31
C LYS A 151 -4.11 7.77 39.79
N LEU A 152 -3.12 8.28 40.50
CA LEU A 152 -3.22 8.59 41.94
C LEU A 152 -3.96 9.91 42.18
N LYS A 153 -3.99 10.79 41.19
CA LYS A 153 -4.69 12.07 41.22
C LYS A 153 -6.01 12.03 40.41
N GLY A 154 -6.73 10.94 40.50
CA GLY A 154 -8.05 10.86 39.85
C GLY A 154 -7.99 10.82 38.32
N ASN A 155 -6.96 10.22 37.72
CA ASN A 155 -6.71 10.19 36.29
C ASN A 155 -6.45 11.58 35.66
N GLU A 156 -5.77 12.45 36.38
CA GLU A 156 -5.35 13.75 35.83
C GLU A 156 -4.43 13.53 34.62
N VAL A 157 -4.76 14.18 33.51
CA VAL A 157 -3.98 14.13 32.29
C VAL A 157 -3.12 15.36 32.16
N THR A 158 -1.82 15.16 31.98
CA THR A 158 -0.84 16.24 31.77
C THR A 158 -0.17 16.09 30.42
N TYR A 159 0.15 17.21 29.79
CA TYR A 159 0.81 17.24 28.49
C TYR A 159 2.15 17.98 28.58
N VAL A 160 3.16 17.45 27.92
CA VAL A 160 4.44 18.13 27.70
C VAL A 160 4.72 18.11 26.21
N SER A 161 4.98 19.25 25.60
CA SER A 161 5.22 19.36 24.17
C SER A 161 6.53 20.09 23.87
N GLY A 162 7.12 19.77 22.74
CA GLY A 162 8.33 20.42 22.24
C GLY A 162 8.85 19.80 20.95
N ALA A 163 9.81 20.45 20.35
CA ALA A 163 10.53 19.91 19.20
C ALA A 163 11.46 18.75 19.63
N ILE A 164 11.76 17.86 18.70
CA ILE A 164 12.63 16.68 18.97
C ILE A 164 14.03 17.10 19.40
N GLU A 165 14.52 18.23 18.92
CA GLU A 165 15.85 18.79 19.24
C GLU A 165 15.95 19.32 20.66
N ASN A 166 14.81 19.53 21.33
CA ASN A 166 14.79 19.99 22.71
C ASN A 166 15.35 18.88 23.63
N PRO A 167 16.45 19.12 24.40
CA PRO A 167 17.05 18.09 25.25
C PRO A 167 16.11 17.42 26.23
N LYS A 168 15.10 18.17 26.73
CA LYS A 168 14.08 17.62 27.63
C LYS A 168 13.17 16.64 26.89
N MET A 169 12.73 17.00 25.67
CA MET A 169 11.90 16.13 24.85
C MET A 169 12.68 14.91 24.37
N ASN A 170 13.92 15.07 23.96
CA ASN A 170 14.79 13.97 23.58
C ASN A 170 14.90 12.91 24.69
N LYS A 171 15.15 13.36 25.93
CA LYS A 171 15.16 12.46 27.09
C LYS A 171 13.84 11.74 27.31
N ILE A 172 12.72 12.47 27.23
CA ILE A 172 11.38 11.91 27.36
C ILE A 172 11.12 10.84 26.29
N ILE A 173 11.50 11.11 25.05
CA ILE A 173 11.35 10.17 23.91
C ILE A 173 12.13 8.88 24.18
N VAL A 174 13.40 8.99 24.56
CA VAL A 174 14.24 7.84 24.87
C VAL A 174 13.66 7.06 26.07
N ASP A 175 13.22 7.75 27.14
CA ASP A 175 12.69 7.09 28.32
C ASP A 175 11.38 6.33 28.06
N ILE A 176 10.53 6.82 27.14
CA ILE A 176 9.22 6.21 26.85
C ILE A 176 9.33 5.15 25.74
N LEU A 177 9.98 5.48 24.63
CA LEU A 177 9.98 4.64 23.45
C LEU A 177 11.09 3.58 23.47
N GLU A 178 12.22 3.89 24.09
CA GLU A 178 13.39 3.01 24.13
C GLU A 178 13.60 2.29 25.49
N GLY A 179 12.75 2.61 26.48
CA GLY A 179 12.77 1.95 27.79
C GLY A 179 13.88 2.41 28.70
N THR A 180 14.20 3.69 28.74
CA THR A 180 15.24 4.40 29.50
C THR A 180 16.58 4.51 28.76
N TYR A 181 17.28 5.62 29.00
CA TYR A 181 18.60 5.87 28.41
C TYR A 181 19.64 4.76 28.69
N PRO A 182 19.75 4.20 29.92
CA PRO A 182 20.67 3.08 30.16
C PRO A 182 20.35 1.83 29.36
N ALA A 183 19.08 1.52 29.12
CA ALA A 183 18.66 0.37 28.32
C ALA A 183 18.97 0.59 26.84
N PHE A 184 18.70 1.79 26.33
CA PHE A 184 19.06 2.19 24.98
C PHE A 184 20.56 2.11 24.73
N HIS A 185 21.37 2.73 25.60
CA HIS A 185 22.83 2.71 25.51
C HIS A 185 23.42 1.30 25.58
N ASN A 186 22.87 0.46 26.45
CA ASN A 186 23.33 -0.94 26.59
C ASN A 186 23.02 -1.77 25.33
N ARG A 187 21.89 -1.52 24.65
CA ARG A 187 21.59 -2.14 23.35
C ARG A 187 22.52 -1.62 22.25
N ASP A 188 22.71 -0.32 22.17
CA ASP A 188 23.60 0.32 21.18
C ASP A 188 25.04 -0.23 21.30
N CYS A 189 25.56 -0.33 22.53
CA CYS A 189 26.88 -0.92 22.78
C CYS A 189 26.99 -2.41 22.40
N LYS A 190 25.88 -3.16 22.46
CA LYS A 190 25.88 -4.60 22.13
C LYS A 190 25.69 -4.88 20.63
N TYR A 191 24.97 -4.00 19.93
CA TYR A 191 24.71 -4.19 18.50
C TYR A 191 25.85 -3.69 17.63
N PHE A 192 26.51 -2.64 18.06
CA PHE A 192 27.66 -2.08 17.37
C PHE A 192 28.91 -2.34 18.22
N ASP A 193 29.50 -3.52 18.05
CA ASP A 193 30.80 -3.80 18.61
C ASP A 193 31.81 -2.79 18.05
N LYS A 194 32.19 -1.79 18.86
CA LYS A 194 33.14 -0.75 18.48
C LYS A 194 34.59 -1.28 18.51
N THR A 195 34.77 -2.53 18.10
CA THR A 195 36.08 -3.13 17.88
C THR A 195 36.31 -3.33 16.39
N VAL A 196 36.63 -2.24 15.71
CA VAL A 196 37.49 -2.22 14.52
C VAL A 196 38.40 -1.00 14.65
#